data_fff083e47e5e43a7f974ef3880306b52
#
_entry.id   fff083e47e5e43a7f974ef3880306b52
#
_cell.length_a   1.000
_cell.length_b   1.000
_cell.length_c   1.000
_cell.angle_alpha   90.00
_cell.angle_beta   90.00
_cell.angle_gamma   90.00
#
_symmetry.space_group_name_H-M   'P 1'
#
loop_
_entity.id
_entity.type
_entity.pdbx_description
1 polymer ?
#
loop_
_entity_poly.entity_id
_entity_poly.type
_entity_poly.pdbx_seq_one_letter_code
_entity_poly.pdbx_strand_id
1 'polypeptide(L)'
;MFSFKLSLTLSLNSLAFCMASKKFFTLQEANSFIPQLLEWVPQIQKLATSLNKDFPDIKNAREKAKWSGGSEQGVSYLNAVLKYNNLMHKVEEMGCEVKGIREGLIDFPSIREGREVYLCWRMPEKEILFWHDLNTGFAGRKPI
;
A
#
# COMPACT_ATOMS: atom_id res chain seq x y z
N MET A 1 59.91 23.94 -5.69
CA MET A 1 58.81 23.82 -6.65
C MET A 1 58.09 22.51 -6.38
N PHE A 2 57.09 22.51 -5.54
CA PHE A 2 56.26 21.34 -5.27
C PHE A 2 54.90 21.52 -5.91
N SER A 3 54.62 20.74 -6.96
CA SER A 3 53.35 20.73 -7.65
C SER A 3 52.43 19.74 -6.93
N PHE A 4 51.45 20.25 -6.21
CA PHE A 4 50.37 19.44 -5.61
C PHE A 4 49.30 19.22 -6.66
N LYS A 5 49.28 18.05 -7.29
CA LYS A 5 48.15 17.56 -8.08
C LYS A 5 47.10 16.99 -7.11
N LEU A 6 46.08 17.78 -6.81
CA LEU A 6 44.88 17.29 -6.15
C LEU A 6 44.06 16.48 -7.15
N SER A 7 44.17 15.17 -7.05
CA SER A 7 43.30 14.25 -7.80
C SER A 7 41.97 14.16 -7.13
N LEU A 8 40.96 14.89 -7.63
CA LEU A 8 39.55 14.72 -7.26
C LEU A 8 39.05 13.47 -7.95
N THR A 9 39.15 12.33 -7.30
CA THR A 9 38.34 11.15 -7.66
C THR A 9 36.97 11.35 -7.05
N LEU A 10 36.05 11.96 -7.83
CA LEU A 10 34.63 11.86 -7.53
C LEU A 10 34.24 10.39 -7.65
N SER A 11 34.01 9.79 -6.50
CA SER A 11 33.38 8.48 -6.40
C SER A 11 31.94 8.58 -6.89
N LEU A 12 31.70 8.14 -8.13
CA LEU A 12 30.40 7.88 -8.73
C LEU A 12 29.82 6.58 -8.16
N ASN A 13 29.62 6.55 -6.85
CA ASN A 13 28.93 5.45 -6.19
C ASN A 13 27.87 6.01 -5.25
N SER A 14 26.72 6.29 -5.77
CA SER A 14 25.46 6.20 -5.02
C SER A 14 24.26 6.66 -5.84
N LEU A 15 24.04 6.04 -6.96
CA LEU A 15 22.71 5.95 -7.55
C LEU A 15 22.40 4.46 -7.73
N ALA A 16 22.51 3.72 -6.64
CA ALA A 16 21.76 2.48 -6.49
C ALA A 16 20.30 2.90 -6.31
N PHE A 17 19.65 3.23 -7.42
CA PHE A 17 18.19 3.17 -7.54
C PHE A 17 17.84 1.72 -7.18
N CYS A 18 17.46 1.53 -5.93
CA CYS A 18 16.94 0.27 -5.44
C CYS A 18 15.63 0.02 -6.21
N MET A 19 15.74 -0.60 -7.38
CA MET A 19 14.63 -1.25 -8.03
C MET A 19 14.20 -2.33 -7.05
N ALA A 20 13.19 -2.03 -6.24
CA ALA A 20 12.59 -3.01 -5.36
C ALA A 20 12.19 -4.19 -6.25
N SER A 21 12.95 -5.27 -6.17
CA SER A 21 12.64 -6.49 -6.92
C SER A 21 11.26 -6.95 -6.49
N LYS A 22 10.38 -7.19 -7.46
CA LYS A 22 9.03 -7.67 -7.20
C LYS A 22 9.11 -8.93 -6.32
N LYS A 23 8.49 -8.89 -5.16
CA LYS A 23 8.45 -10.02 -4.25
C LYS A 23 7.41 -11.03 -4.74
N PHE A 24 7.79 -12.29 -4.81
CA PHE A 24 6.88 -13.39 -5.07
C PHE A 24 6.65 -14.20 -3.79
N PHE A 25 5.43 -14.62 -3.58
CA PHE A 25 4.99 -15.32 -2.38
C PHE A 25 4.64 -16.77 -2.69
N THR A 26 5.01 -17.67 -1.80
CA THR A 26 4.36 -18.96 -1.69
C THR A 26 2.98 -18.79 -1.05
N LEU A 27 2.09 -19.76 -1.20
CA LEU A 27 0.78 -19.74 -0.55
C LEU A 27 0.91 -19.67 0.98
N GLN A 28 1.88 -20.38 1.55
CA GLN A 28 2.12 -20.38 2.99
C GLN A 28 2.58 -19.01 3.49
N GLU A 29 3.52 -18.37 2.80
CA GLU A 29 3.97 -17.02 3.13
C GLU A 29 2.83 -16.00 3.04
N ALA A 30 2.06 -16.02 1.97
CA ALA A 30 0.92 -15.12 1.81
C ALA A 30 -0.13 -15.32 2.91
N ASN A 31 -0.46 -16.57 3.25
CA ASN A 31 -1.38 -16.88 4.34
C ASN A 31 -0.88 -16.42 5.71
N SER A 32 0.43 -16.33 5.94
CA SER A 32 0.99 -15.85 7.20
C SER A 32 0.65 -14.38 7.49
N PHE A 33 0.30 -13.59 6.47
CA PHE A 33 -0.09 -12.18 6.60
C PHE A 33 -1.59 -11.98 6.85
N ILE A 34 -2.43 -13.00 6.62
CA ILE A 34 -3.88 -12.88 6.73
C ILE A 34 -4.35 -12.41 8.11
N PRO A 35 -3.81 -12.88 9.25
CA PRO A 35 -4.21 -12.37 10.57
C PRO A 35 -4.03 -10.85 10.70
N GLN A 36 -2.95 -10.28 10.17
CA GLN A 36 -2.67 -8.86 10.21
C GLN A 36 -3.61 -8.09 9.27
N LEU A 37 -3.89 -8.63 8.09
CA LEU A 37 -4.83 -8.02 7.14
C LEU A 37 -6.26 -8.01 7.68
N LEU A 38 -6.69 -9.06 8.38
CA LEU A 38 -7.99 -9.12 9.07
C LEU A 38 -8.13 -8.04 10.14
N GLU A 39 -7.04 -7.58 10.73
CA GLU A 39 -7.02 -6.47 11.69
C GLU A 39 -6.97 -5.10 10.99
N TRP A 40 -6.11 -4.94 9.98
CA TRP A 40 -5.82 -3.63 9.40
C TRP A 40 -6.83 -3.19 8.34
N VAL A 41 -7.29 -4.11 7.49
CA VAL A 41 -8.20 -3.76 6.38
C VAL A 41 -9.52 -3.15 6.87
N PRO A 42 -10.20 -3.66 7.91
CA PRO A 42 -11.39 -3.00 8.44
C PRO A 42 -11.13 -1.60 8.99
N GLN A 43 -9.96 -1.36 9.59
CA GLN A 43 -9.58 -0.04 10.07
C GLN A 43 -9.38 0.94 8.90
N ILE A 44 -8.71 0.49 7.83
CA ILE A 44 -8.51 1.28 6.61
C ILE A 44 -9.87 1.61 5.97
N GLN A 45 -10.76 0.63 5.84
CA GLN A 45 -12.11 0.81 5.30
C GLN A 45 -12.93 1.83 6.10
N LYS A 46 -12.87 1.74 7.43
CA LYS A 46 -13.54 2.69 8.32
C LYS A 46 -12.99 4.11 8.15
N LEU A 47 -11.65 4.26 8.11
CA LEU A 47 -11.01 5.56 7.91
C LEU A 47 -11.33 6.14 6.52
N ALA A 48 -11.29 5.33 5.46
CA ALA A 48 -11.66 5.76 4.12
C ALA A 48 -13.11 6.25 4.06
N THR A 49 -14.04 5.55 4.74
CA THR A 49 -15.44 5.94 4.82
C THR A 49 -15.61 7.26 5.59
N SER A 50 -14.97 7.41 6.74
CA SER A 50 -14.99 8.65 7.53
C SER A 50 -14.43 9.83 6.75
N LEU A 51 -13.28 9.65 6.10
CA LEU A 51 -12.66 10.70 5.28
C LEU A 51 -13.58 11.18 4.15
N ASN A 52 -14.34 10.28 3.54
CA ASN A 52 -15.28 10.64 2.48
C ASN A 52 -16.57 11.27 3.01
N LYS A 53 -17.06 10.84 4.19
CA LYS A 53 -18.35 11.27 4.75
C LYS A 53 -18.24 12.55 5.56
N ASP A 54 -17.23 12.60 6.45
CA ASP A 54 -17.12 13.66 7.46
C ASP A 54 -16.39 14.88 6.92
N PHE A 55 -15.69 14.74 5.80
CA PHE A 55 -14.87 15.79 5.19
C PHE A 55 -15.12 15.95 3.68
N PRO A 56 -16.39 16.05 3.23
CA PRO A 56 -16.69 16.16 1.78
C PRO A 56 -16.16 17.45 1.16
N ASP A 57 -15.90 18.49 1.96
CA ASP A 57 -15.60 19.87 1.54
C ASP A 57 -14.15 20.31 1.77
N ILE A 58 -13.21 19.37 1.84
CA ILE A 58 -11.80 19.77 2.08
C ILE A 58 -11.24 20.67 1.00
N LYS A 59 -11.72 20.61 -0.24
CA LYS A 59 -11.38 21.60 -1.26
C LYS A 59 -11.79 23.02 -0.82
N ASN A 60 -12.93 23.16 -0.17
CA ASN A 60 -13.43 24.43 0.36
C ASN A 60 -12.79 24.81 1.71
N ALA A 61 -12.39 23.84 2.53
CA ALA A 61 -11.70 24.08 3.80
C ALA A 61 -10.34 24.73 3.59
N ARG A 62 -9.64 24.44 2.50
CA ARG A 62 -8.36 25.08 2.15
C ARG A 62 -8.53 26.58 1.86
N GLU A 63 -9.63 26.98 1.29
CA GLU A 63 -9.96 28.40 1.06
C GLU A 63 -10.43 29.09 2.34
N LYS A 64 -11.23 28.41 3.16
CA LYS A 64 -11.71 28.93 4.46
C LYS A 64 -10.60 28.98 5.51
N ALA A 65 -9.64 28.06 5.50
CA ALA A 65 -8.49 28.05 6.43
C ALA A 65 -7.57 29.26 6.27
N LYS A 66 -7.61 29.97 5.15
CA LYS A 66 -6.91 31.25 4.98
C LYS A 66 -7.52 32.39 5.82
N TRP A 67 -8.76 32.22 6.32
CA TRP A 67 -9.54 33.29 7.00
C TRP A 67 -9.88 32.97 8.46
N SER A 68 -9.71 31.74 8.91
CA SER A 68 -9.96 31.36 10.31
C SER A 68 -8.83 30.50 10.83
N GLY A 69 -8.14 30.98 11.84
CA GLY A 69 -7.09 30.24 12.54
C GLY A 69 -7.59 28.85 12.97
N GLY A 70 -6.86 27.81 12.56
CA GLY A 70 -6.95 26.40 12.84
C GLY A 70 -8.27 25.86 13.41
N SER A 71 -9.06 25.14 12.59
CA SER A 71 -10.26 24.48 13.10
C SER A 71 -9.88 23.14 13.75
N GLU A 72 -10.58 22.76 14.84
CA GLU A 72 -10.48 21.43 15.47
C GLU A 72 -10.76 20.31 14.45
N GLN A 73 -11.62 20.54 13.46
CA GLN A 73 -11.90 19.64 12.35
C GLN A 73 -10.67 19.40 11.47
N GLY A 74 -9.81 20.41 11.27
CA GLY A 74 -8.57 20.27 10.50
C GLY A 74 -7.57 19.32 11.14
N VAL A 75 -7.46 19.35 12.46
CA VAL A 75 -6.58 18.44 13.22
C VAL A 75 -7.13 17.01 13.16
N SER A 76 -8.42 16.84 13.37
CA SER A 76 -9.07 15.51 13.31
C SER A 76 -8.93 14.88 11.92
N TYR A 77 -9.11 15.67 10.86
CA TYR A 77 -8.88 15.24 9.49
C TYR A 77 -7.45 14.80 9.25
N LEU A 78 -6.48 15.64 9.61
CA LEU A 78 -5.06 15.33 9.43
C LEU A 78 -4.69 14.04 10.14
N ASN A 79 -5.14 13.84 11.37
CA ASN A 79 -4.90 12.62 12.13
C ASN A 79 -5.51 11.39 11.45
N ALA A 80 -6.71 11.50 10.89
CA ALA A 80 -7.35 10.42 10.15
C ALA A 80 -6.58 10.07 8.87
N VAL A 81 -6.11 11.07 8.11
CA VAL A 81 -5.27 10.89 6.91
C VAL A 81 -3.94 10.23 7.27
N LEU A 82 -3.26 10.71 8.30
CA LEU A 82 -1.98 10.14 8.74
C LEU A 82 -2.14 8.68 9.17
N LYS A 83 -3.21 8.36 9.90
CA LYS A 83 -3.50 6.98 10.31
C LYS A 83 -3.82 6.09 9.12
N TYR A 84 -4.63 6.59 8.17
CA TYR A 84 -4.95 5.87 6.92
C TYR A 84 -3.67 5.56 6.13
N ASN A 85 -2.84 6.57 5.89
CA ASN A 85 -1.59 6.42 5.14
C ASN A 85 -0.62 5.45 5.82
N ASN A 86 -0.51 5.51 7.15
CA ASN A 86 0.35 4.60 7.91
C ASN A 86 -0.10 3.13 7.76
N LEU A 87 -1.40 2.87 7.87
CA LEU A 87 -1.93 1.51 7.69
C LEU A 87 -1.77 1.03 6.25
N MET A 88 -2.03 1.89 5.25
CA MET A 88 -1.80 1.56 3.84
C MET A 88 -0.34 1.20 3.58
N HIS A 89 0.58 2.03 4.09
CA HIS A 89 2.02 1.78 3.94
C HIS A 89 2.44 0.43 4.55
N LYS A 90 1.93 0.08 5.73
CA LYS A 90 2.19 -1.25 6.33
C LYS A 90 1.74 -2.40 5.45
N VAL A 91 0.59 -2.27 4.79
CA VAL A 91 0.10 -3.30 3.85
C VAL A 91 0.99 -3.36 2.60
N GLU A 92 1.38 -2.22 2.05
CA GLU A 92 2.26 -2.14 0.88
C GLU A 92 3.67 -2.69 1.17
N GLU A 93 4.21 -2.43 2.37
CA GLU A 93 5.52 -2.96 2.81
C GLU A 93 5.57 -4.48 2.88
N MET A 94 4.43 -5.16 3.01
CA MET A 94 4.38 -6.63 2.89
C MET A 94 4.79 -7.11 1.50
N GLY A 95 4.68 -6.25 0.48
CA GLY A 95 4.94 -6.55 -0.93
C GLY A 95 3.74 -7.10 -1.68
N CYS A 96 2.54 -7.04 -1.08
CA CYS A 96 1.27 -7.35 -1.74
C CYS A 96 0.70 -6.11 -2.45
N GLU A 97 -0.27 -6.31 -3.32
CA GLU A 97 -0.92 -5.26 -4.09
C GLU A 97 -2.37 -5.06 -3.63
N VAL A 98 -2.70 -3.85 -3.19
CA VAL A 98 -4.07 -3.49 -2.83
C VAL A 98 -4.86 -3.18 -4.11
N LYS A 99 -5.79 -4.04 -4.47
CA LYS A 99 -6.63 -3.88 -5.67
C LYS A 99 -7.91 -3.10 -5.41
N GLY A 100 -8.45 -3.20 -4.20
CA GLY A 100 -9.64 -2.47 -3.81
C GLY A 100 -9.82 -2.47 -2.30
N ILE A 101 -9.63 -1.31 -1.67
CA ILE A 101 -9.82 -1.17 -0.22
C ILE A 101 -11.28 -1.34 0.16
N ARG A 102 -12.20 -0.80 -0.63
CA ARG A 102 -13.63 -0.87 -0.35
C ARG A 102 -14.13 -2.30 -0.28
N GLU A 103 -13.68 -3.13 -1.21
CA GLU A 103 -14.01 -4.56 -1.31
C GLU A 103 -13.11 -5.44 -0.45
N GLY A 104 -12.02 -4.87 0.08
CA GLY A 104 -10.99 -5.59 0.84
C GLY A 104 -10.22 -6.59 -0.02
N LEU A 105 -9.91 -6.21 -1.27
CA LEU A 105 -9.20 -7.06 -2.23
C LEU A 105 -7.70 -6.79 -2.18
N ILE A 106 -6.93 -7.85 -1.92
CA ILE A 106 -5.47 -7.82 -1.88
C ILE A 106 -4.93 -9.02 -2.65
N ASP A 107 -3.98 -8.73 -3.53
CA ASP A 107 -3.32 -9.71 -4.37
C ASP A 107 -1.85 -9.87 -3.97
N PHE A 108 -1.39 -11.10 -3.87
CA PHE A 108 0.00 -11.45 -3.61
C PHE A 108 0.63 -12.01 -4.88
N PRO A 109 1.64 -11.33 -5.46
CA PRO A 109 2.35 -11.88 -6.61
C PRO A 109 2.94 -13.26 -6.29
N SER A 110 2.76 -14.21 -7.17
CA SER A 110 3.23 -15.59 -6.98
C SER A 110 3.63 -16.21 -8.31
N ILE A 111 4.36 -17.31 -8.25
CA ILE A 111 4.71 -18.13 -9.42
C ILE A 111 3.97 -19.45 -9.30
N ARG A 112 3.20 -19.80 -10.33
CA ARG A 112 2.51 -21.07 -10.46
C ARG A 112 2.81 -21.69 -11.82
N GLU A 113 3.33 -22.90 -11.82
CA GLU A 113 3.69 -23.63 -13.06
C GLU A 113 4.61 -22.80 -14.00
N GLY A 114 5.58 -22.08 -13.41
CA GLY A 114 6.52 -21.23 -14.14
C GLY A 114 5.94 -19.92 -14.69
N ARG A 115 4.69 -19.59 -14.36
CA ARG A 115 4.01 -18.35 -14.76
C ARG A 115 3.72 -17.47 -13.56
N GLU A 116 3.78 -16.17 -13.78
CA GLU A 116 3.37 -15.18 -12.78
C GLU A 116 1.84 -15.15 -12.67
N VAL A 117 1.34 -15.22 -11.45
CA VAL A 117 -0.08 -15.16 -11.09
C VAL A 117 -0.26 -14.31 -9.84
N TYR A 118 -1.50 -14.04 -9.46
CA TYR A 118 -1.86 -13.47 -8.18
C TYR A 118 -2.60 -14.48 -7.30
N LEU A 119 -2.10 -14.68 -6.07
CA LEU A 119 -2.89 -15.28 -5.01
C LEU A 119 -3.83 -14.21 -4.48
N CYS A 120 -5.13 -14.42 -4.60
CA CYS A 120 -6.13 -13.39 -4.34
C CYS A 120 -6.85 -13.63 -3.04
N TRP A 121 -6.74 -12.67 -2.13
CA TRP A 121 -7.46 -12.64 -0.88
C TRP A 121 -8.52 -11.54 -0.87
N ARG A 122 -9.65 -11.85 -0.26
CA ARG A 122 -10.73 -10.89 -0.04
C ARG A 122 -11.18 -10.92 1.42
N MET A 123 -11.34 -9.75 2.02
CA MET A 123 -11.94 -9.61 3.34
C MET A 123 -13.37 -10.19 3.36
N PRO A 124 -13.79 -11.05 4.33
CA PRO A 124 -13.08 -11.52 5.52
C PRO A 124 -12.58 -12.98 5.42
N GLU A 125 -12.07 -13.41 4.27
CA GLU A 125 -11.55 -14.77 4.09
C GLU A 125 -10.48 -15.07 5.14
N LYS A 126 -10.51 -16.28 5.72
CA LYS A 126 -9.55 -16.71 6.76
C LYS A 126 -8.22 -17.17 6.19
N GLU A 127 -8.22 -17.53 4.92
CA GLU A 127 -7.08 -18.00 4.16
C GLU A 127 -7.28 -17.69 2.68
N ILE A 128 -6.20 -17.76 1.91
CA ILE A 128 -6.24 -17.59 0.46
C ILE A 128 -6.67 -18.92 -0.17
N LEU A 129 -7.81 -18.91 -0.85
CA LEU A 129 -8.41 -20.08 -1.51
C LEU A 129 -8.42 -19.95 -3.03
N PHE A 130 -8.00 -18.80 -3.56
CA PHE A 130 -8.13 -18.50 -4.98
C PHE A 130 -6.86 -17.82 -5.52
N TRP A 131 -6.66 -18.03 -6.81
CA TRP A 131 -5.67 -17.33 -7.60
C TRP A 131 -6.28 -16.85 -8.92
N HIS A 132 -5.62 -15.94 -9.61
CA HIS A 132 -6.01 -15.53 -10.95
C HIS A 132 -4.80 -15.13 -11.80
N ASP A 133 -4.96 -15.15 -13.11
CA ASP A 133 -3.95 -14.66 -14.05
C ASP A 133 -3.83 -13.13 -13.96
N LEU A 134 -2.69 -12.57 -14.34
CA LEU A 134 -2.40 -11.13 -14.19
C LEU A 134 -3.47 -10.21 -14.79
N ASN A 135 -4.13 -10.65 -15.86
CA ASN A 135 -5.06 -9.83 -16.64
C ASN A 135 -6.55 -10.09 -16.34
N THR A 136 -6.88 -11.05 -15.47
CA THR A 136 -8.28 -11.45 -15.25
C THR A 136 -8.92 -10.86 -14.00
N GLY A 137 -8.12 -10.46 -13.03
CA GLY A 137 -8.58 -9.86 -11.78
C GLY A 137 -9.54 -10.77 -10.99
N PHE A 138 -10.30 -10.16 -10.08
CA PHE A 138 -11.24 -10.85 -9.18
C PHE A 138 -12.26 -11.74 -9.92
N ALA A 139 -12.77 -11.29 -11.05
CA ALA A 139 -13.76 -12.06 -11.83
C ALA A 139 -13.17 -13.36 -12.41
N GLY A 140 -11.85 -13.44 -12.57
CA GLY A 140 -11.15 -14.62 -13.09
C GLY A 140 -10.58 -15.54 -12.01
N ARG A 141 -11.05 -15.44 -10.77
CA ARG A 141 -10.60 -16.29 -9.65
C ARG A 141 -10.81 -17.78 -9.96
N LYS A 142 -9.77 -18.54 -9.72
CA LYS A 142 -9.74 -20.00 -9.83
C LYS A 142 -9.38 -20.58 -8.47
N PRO A 143 -9.94 -21.71 -8.03
CA PRO A 143 -9.56 -22.34 -6.78
C PRO A 143 -8.10 -22.82 -6.83
N ILE A 144 -7.43 -22.82 -5.66
CA ILE A 144 -6.05 -23.30 -5.52
C ILE A 144 -5.97 -24.80 -5.63
#